data_ef5b98eb3855161c0f223298b9780bcf
#
_entry.id   ef5b98eb3855161c0f223298b9780bcf
#
_cell.length_a   1.000
_cell.length_b   1.000
_cell.length_c   1.000
_cell.angle_alpha   90.00
_cell.angle_beta   90.00
_cell.angle_gamma   90.00
#
_symmetry.space_group_name_H-M   'P 1'
#
loop_
_entity.id
_entity.type
_entity.pdbx_description
1 polymer ?
#
loop_
_entity_poly.entity_id
_entity_poly.type
_entity_poly.pdbx_seq_one_letter_code
_entity_poly.pdbx_strand_id
1 'polypeptide(L)'
;MRNFIMLFALFFVVQTINAQDATTAQSEITDEELEKYAVTMDSVEDMKTSLLEDITKMVESNGITNARYNDLSKIVDDEAALKEAKATPEEIAFLKEVAAKKEEGTKKIQETFQTMAKEFVGASSYNKIKDQLKTNPELKKRYETQLDKLGGEDSEVN
;
A
#
# COMPACT_ATOMS: atom_id res chain seq x y z
N MET A 1 5.81 1.09 24.29
CA MET A 1 6.37 1.96 23.23
C MET A 1 5.34 2.00 22.13
N ARG A 2 4.46 2.98 22.22
CA ARG A 2 3.23 3.06 21.42
C ARG A 2 3.12 4.51 21.01
N ASN A 3 3.33 4.80 19.75
CA ASN A 3 3.00 5.99 18.98
C ASN A 3 4.04 6.26 17.88
N PHE A 4 4.14 5.32 16.93
CA PHE A 4 4.82 5.59 15.67
C PHE A 4 3.85 5.28 14.52
N ILE A 5 2.73 6.00 14.53
CA ILE A 5 1.81 6.00 13.40
C ILE A 5 1.83 7.43 12.85
N MET A 6 2.89 7.77 12.13
CA MET A 6 2.82 8.91 11.23
C MET A 6 2.14 8.42 9.97
N LEU A 7 0.92 8.88 9.85
CA LEU A 7 -0.04 8.71 8.77
C LEU A 7 0.63 8.84 7.40
N PHE A 8 0.95 7.69 6.83
CA PHE A 8 1.35 7.59 5.45
C PHE A 8 0.06 7.72 4.63
N ALA A 9 -0.39 8.95 4.44
CA ALA A 9 -1.44 9.22 3.47
C ALA A 9 -0.85 9.02 2.07
N LEU A 10 -0.72 7.76 1.68
CA LEU A 10 -0.51 7.39 0.29
C LEU A 10 -1.83 7.72 -0.41
N PHE A 11 -1.88 8.90 -1.01
CA PHE A 11 -2.94 9.25 -1.94
C PHE A 11 -2.78 8.31 -3.15
N PHE A 12 -3.44 7.15 -3.08
CA PHE A 12 -3.70 6.37 -4.27
C PHE A 12 -4.65 7.17 -5.13
N VAL A 13 -4.11 7.86 -6.12
CA VAL A 13 -4.89 8.30 -7.27
C VAL A 13 -5.30 7.00 -7.99
N VAL A 14 -6.43 6.44 -7.59
CA VAL A 14 -7.08 5.36 -8.31
C VAL A 14 -7.50 5.95 -9.65
N GLN A 15 -6.68 5.72 -10.67
CA GLN A 15 -7.12 5.96 -12.02
C GLN A 15 -8.31 5.05 -12.26
N THR A 16 -9.46 5.64 -12.53
CA THR A 16 -10.66 4.91 -12.94
C THR A 16 -10.34 4.20 -14.24
N ILE A 17 -10.25 2.88 -14.17
CA ILE A 17 -10.17 2.04 -15.36
C ILE A 17 -11.55 2.12 -15.99
N ASN A 18 -11.68 2.98 -17.01
CA ASN A 18 -12.89 3.04 -17.81
C ASN A 18 -12.94 1.79 -18.70
N ALA A 19 -13.56 0.72 -18.20
CA ALA A 19 -14.04 -0.35 -19.04
C ALA A 19 -15.46 0.00 -19.49
N GLN A 20 -15.57 0.57 -20.69
CA GLN A 20 -16.85 0.74 -21.37
C GLN A 20 -17.19 -0.63 -21.96
N ASP A 21 -18.02 -1.40 -21.24
CA ASP A 21 -18.78 -2.43 -21.95
C ASP A 21 -20.15 -2.66 -21.31
N ALA A 22 -21.07 -2.99 -22.20
CA ALA A 22 -22.51 -2.86 -22.13
C ALA A 22 -23.17 -3.78 -21.09
N THR A 23 -24.28 -3.27 -20.55
CA THR A 23 -25.52 -3.97 -20.17
C THR A 23 -25.41 -5.48 -19.98
N THR A 24 -25.07 -5.93 -18.79
CA THR A 24 -25.40 -7.28 -18.35
C THR A 24 -26.07 -7.21 -16.99
N ALA A 25 -27.14 -7.98 -16.87
CA ALA A 25 -27.84 -8.24 -15.61
C ALA A 25 -26.83 -8.31 -14.47
N GLN A 26 -27.17 -7.70 -13.35
CA GLN A 26 -26.33 -7.63 -12.13
C GLN A 26 -26.03 -9.05 -11.66
N SER A 27 -25.06 -9.71 -12.30
CA SER A 27 -24.62 -11.04 -11.92
C SER A 27 -24.14 -10.95 -10.48
N GLU A 28 -24.58 -11.86 -9.65
CA GLU A 28 -24.16 -11.94 -8.26
C GLU A 28 -22.62 -12.09 -8.18
N ILE A 29 -21.96 -11.40 -7.24
CA ILE A 29 -20.53 -11.57 -7.02
C ILE A 29 -20.30 -12.96 -6.45
N THR A 30 -19.54 -13.77 -7.16
CA THR A 30 -19.20 -15.13 -6.75
C THR A 30 -18.18 -15.12 -5.61
N ASP A 31 -18.09 -16.23 -4.85
CA ASP A 31 -17.08 -16.37 -3.81
C ASP A 31 -15.67 -16.42 -4.41
N GLU A 32 -15.48 -16.99 -5.59
CA GLU A 32 -14.20 -16.98 -6.31
C GLU A 32 -13.75 -15.56 -6.70
N GLU A 33 -14.67 -14.73 -7.21
CA GLU A 33 -14.34 -13.33 -7.53
C GLU A 33 -13.97 -12.54 -6.27
N LEU A 34 -14.69 -12.79 -5.18
CA LEU A 34 -14.45 -12.13 -3.89
C LEU A 34 -13.13 -12.59 -3.25
N GLU A 35 -12.78 -13.87 -3.36
CA GLU A 35 -11.50 -14.43 -2.91
C GLU A 35 -10.33 -13.81 -3.70
N LYS A 36 -10.41 -13.76 -5.03
CA LYS A 36 -9.39 -13.10 -5.86
C LYS A 36 -9.22 -11.63 -5.49
N TYR A 37 -10.32 -10.94 -5.21
CA TYR A 37 -10.27 -9.56 -4.75
C TYR A 37 -9.59 -9.47 -3.37
N ALA A 38 -9.92 -10.34 -2.43
CA ALA A 38 -9.31 -10.39 -1.11
C ALA A 38 -7.80 -10.64 -1.19
N VAL A 39 -7.36 -11.66 -1.95
CA VAL A 39 -5.94 -11.95 -2.20
C VAL A 39 -5.22 -10.74 -2.80
N THR A 40 -5.85 -10.02 -3.73
CA THR A 40 -5.24 -8.83 -4.32
C THR A 40 -5.03 -7.73 -3.28
N MET A 41 -6.03 -7.48 -2.44
CA MET A 41 -5.95 -6.42 -1.43
C MET A 41 -4.96 -6.77 -0.32
N ASP A 42 -4.94 -8.01 0.11
CA ASP A 42 -4.01 -8.57 1.10
C ASP A 42 -2.57 -8.48 0.62
N SER A 43 -2.26 -9.00 -0.57
CA SER A 43 -0.93 -8.91 -1.18
C SER A 43 -0.41 -7.48 -1.28
N VAL A 44 -1.27 -6.52 -1.59
CA VAL A 44 -0.90 -5.09 -1.65
C VAL A 44 -0.60 -4.55 -0.25
N GLU A 45 -1.33 -4.96 0.76
CA GLU A 45 -1.08 -4.56 2.15
C GLU A 45 0.22 -5.15 2.68
N ASP A 46 0.50 -6.41 2.41
CA ASP A 46 1.77 -7.06 2.74
C ASP A 46 2.97 -6.35 2.09
N MET A 47 2.86 -6.00 0.81
CA MET A 47 3.91 -5.25 0.13
C MET A 47 4.16 -3.87 0.76
N LYS A 48 3.10 -3.19 1.21
CA LYS A 48 3.23 -1.90 1.92
C LYS A 48 3.90 -2.07 3.28
N THR A 49 3.47 -3.10 4.03
CA THR A 49 4.04 -3.44 5.33
C THR A 49 5.53 -3.76 5.20
N SER A 50 5.90 -4.61 4.24
CA SER A 50 7.29 -4.95 3.94
C SER A 50 8.13 -3.72 3.57
N LEU A 51 7.58 -2.81 2.73
CA LEU A 51 8.28 -1.57 2.39
C LEU A 51 8.51 -0.68 3.61
N LEU A 52 7.52 -0.57 4.49
CA LEU A 52 7.64 0.21 5.74
C LEU A 52 8.68 -0.40 6.68
N GLU A 53 8.71 -1.73 6.81
CA GLU A 53 9.72 -2.43 7.60
C GLU A 53 11.12 -2.22 7.03
N ASP A 54 11.30 -2.33 5.72
CA ASP A 54 12.57 -2.07 5.06
C ASP A 54 13.06 -0.65 5.35
N ILE A 55 12.20 0.36 5.20
CA ILE A 55 12.54 1.76 5.50
C ILE A 55 12.89 1.93 6.98
N THR A 56 12.12 1.30 7.87
CA THR A 56 12.39 1.37 9.31
C THR A 56 13.76 0.79 9.64
N LYS A 57 14.09 -0.39 9.09
CA LYS A 57 15.42 -1.02 9.25
C LYS A 57 16.54 -0.15 8.68
N MET A 58 16.33 0.52 7.55
CA MET A 58 17.30 1.47 7.00
C MET A 58 17.57 2.62 7.96
N VAL A 59 16.51 3.23 8.54
CA VAL A 59 16.63 4.34 9.50
C VAL A 59 17.37 3.90 10.77
N GLU A 60 17.01 2.74 11.33
CA GLU A 60 17.63 2.18 12.53
C GLU A 60 19.11 1.85 12.32
N SER A 61 19.47 1.27 11.17
CA SER A 61 20.85 0.87 10.85
C SER A 61 21.76 2.06 10.52
N ASN A 62 21.22 3.17 10.04
CA ASN A 62 21.99 4.38 9.74
C ASN A 62 22.41 5.17 10.98
N GLY A 63 21.78 4.90 12.15
CA GLY A 63 22.06 5.59 13.41
C GLY A 63 21.44 6.99 13.51
N ILE A 64 20.64 7.43 12.53
CA ILE A 64 19.83 8.64 12.62
C ILE A 64 18.64 8.39 13.56
N THR A 65 18.31 9.35 14.42
CA THR A 65 17.11 9.19 15.25
C THR A 65 15.83 9.37 14.43
N ASN A 66 14.76 8.67 14.79
CA ASN A 66 13.47 8.79 14.11
C ASN A 66 12.94 10.23 14.07
N ALA A 67 13.17 11.02 15.14
CA ALA A 67 12.80 12.43 15.17
C ALA A 67 13.59 13.23 14.12
N ARG A 68 14.91 13.05 14.07
CA ARG A 68 15.78 13.72 13.11
C ARG A 68 15.45 13.33 11.67
N TYR A 69 15.24 12.03 11.43
CA TYR A 69 14.79 11.54 10.12
C TYR A 69 13.47 12.18 9.69
N ASN A 70 12.47 12.21 10.57
CA ASN A 70 11.17 12.79 10.27
C ASN A 70 11.23 14.30 9.99
N ASP A 71 12.10 15.03 10.65
CA ASP A 71 12.25 16.47 10.44
C ASP A 71 12.94 16.75 9.11
N LEU A 72 14.04 16.05 8.82
CA LEU A 72 14.81 16.25 7.60
C LEU A 72 14.10 15.71 6.36
N SER A 73 13.34 14.62 6.46
CA SER A 73 12.61 14.05 5.33
C SER A 73 11.52 14.97 4.77
N LYS A 74 10.99 15.89 5.58
CA LYS A 74 10.01 16.90 5.15
C LYS A 74 10.61 18.00 4.28
N ILE A 75 11.91 18.19 4.38
CA ILE A 75 12.65 19.28 3.74
C ILE A 75 13.76 18.77 2.82
N VAL A 76 13.75 17.49 2.46
CA VAL A 76 14.84 16.84 1.70
C VAL A 76 15.10 17.49 0.33
N ASP A 77 14.09 18.10 -0.26
CA ASP A 77 14.17 18.78 -1.55
C ASP A 77 14.46 20.30 -1.42
N ASP A 78 14.56 20.82 -0.20
CA ASP A 78 14.86 22.23 0.08
C ASP A 78 16.27 22.39 0.64
N GLU A 79 17.22 22.75 -0.24
CA GLU A 79 18.62 22.91 0.13
C GLU A 79 18.84 24.03 1.18
N ALA A 80 18.02 25.10 1.15
CA ALA A 80 18.15 26.19 2.11
C ALA A 80 17.68 25.73 3.50
N ALA A 81 16.55 25.02 3.56
CA ALA A 81 16.03 24.46 4.79
C ALA A 81 16.95 23.37 5.37
N LEU A 82 17.53 22.50 4.54
CA LEU A 82 18.53 21.51 4.97
C LEU A 82 19.78 22.17 5.59
N LYS A 83 20.25 23.27 4.98
CA LYS A 83 21.38 24.04 5.51
C LYS A 83 21.04 24.72 6.85
N GLU A 84 19.85 25.29 6.98
CA GLU A 84 19.35 25.88 8.22
C GLU A 84 19.21 24.81 9.33
N ALA A 85 18.71 23.63 8.98
CA ALA A 85 18.62 22.47 9.85
C ALA A 85 19.99 21.83 10.15
N LYS A 86 21.08 22.35 9.58
CA LYS A 86 22.45 21.82 9.73
C LYS A 86 22.53 20.33 9.39
N ALA A 87 21.85 19.93 8.31
CA ALA A 87 21.93 18.55 7.84
C ALA A 87 23.34 18.25 7.33
N THR A 88 23.89 17.10 7.72
CA THR A 88 25.21 16.67 7.22
C THR A 88 25.10 16.08 5.82
N PRO A 89 26.20 16.06 5.04
CA PRO A 89 26.18 15.40 3.72
C PRO A 89 25.75 13.95 3.79
N GLU A 90 26.12 13.22 4.85
CA GLU A 90 25.76 11.83 5.08
C GLU A 90 24.25 11.69 5.35
N GLU A 91 23.68 12.56 6.17
CA GLU A 91 22.23 12.60 6.41
C GLU A 91 21.47 12.86 5.10
N ILE A 92 21.92 13.82 4.30
CA ILE A 92 21.30 14.16 3.01
C ILE A 92 21.39 12.99 2.03
N ALA A 93 22.53 12.34 1.93
CA ALA A 93 22.71 11.16 1.07
C ALA A 93 21.77 10.02 1.48
N PHE A 94 21.70 9.74 2.78
CA PHE A 94 20.81 8.74 3.32
C PHE A 94 19.33 9.05 3.06
N LEU A 95 18.90 10.29 3.26
CA LEU A 95 17.52 10.69 2.97
C LEU A 95 17.14 10.48 1.51
N LYS A 96 18.07 10.77 0.59
CA LYS A 96 17.86 10.51 -0.85
C LYS A 96 17.77 9.01 -1.16
N GLU A 97 18.58 8.20 -0.50
CA GLU A 97 18.52 6.72 -0.63
C GLU A 97 17.15 6.18 -0.16
N VAL A 98 16.68 6.63 1.01
CA VAL A 98 15.35 6.24 1.51
C VAL A 98 14.23 6.73 0.58
N ALA A 99 14.34 7.95 0.06
CA ALA A 99 13.37 8.48 -0.90
C ALA A 99 13.31 7.63 -2.17
N ALA A 100 14.45 7.24 -2.72
CA ALA A 100 14.54 6.36 -3.90
C ALA A 100 13.94 4.97 -3.62
N LYS A 101 14.26 4.37 -2.48
CA LYS A 101 13.68 3.06 -2.06
C LYS A 101 12.16 3.15 -1.95
N LYS A 102 11.65 4.24 -1.38
CA LYS A 102 10.21 4.48 -1.23
C LYS A 102 9.52 4.65 -2.59
N GLU A 103 10.13 5.39 -3.50
CA GLU A 103 9.61 5.59 -4.86
C GLU A 103 9.56 4.27 -5.62
N GLU A 104 10.65 3.50 -5.62
CA GLU A 104 10.72 2.19 -6.26
C GLU A 104 9.69 1.22 -5.68
N GLY A 105 9.61 1.13 -4.36
CA GLY A 105 8.64 0.26 -3.68
C GLY A 105 7.20 0.65 -3.98
N THR A 106 6.89 1.95 -3.96
CA THR A 106 5.55 2.45 -4.30
C THR A 106 5.18 2.13 -5.75
N LYS A 107 6.12 2.32 -6.68
CA LYS A 107 5.91 1.97 -8.09
C LYS A 107 5.63 0.48 -8.26
N LYS A 108 6.44 -0.38 -7.62
CA LYS A 108 6.24 -1.83 -7.64
C LYS A 108 4.86 -2.24 -7.09
N ILE A 109 4.44 -1.67 -5.96
CA ILE A 109 3.13 -1.90 -5.37
C ILE A 109 2.02 -1.50 -6.36
N GLN A 110 2.15 -0.34 -7.00
CA GLN A 110 1.17 0.14 -7.96
C GLN A 110 1.08 -0.76 -9.20
N GLU A 111 2.20 -1.18 -9.76
CA GLU A 111 2.27 -2.08 -10.92
C GLU A 111 1.66 -3.44 -10.58
N THR A 112 2.03 -4.02 -9.43
CA THR A 112 1.45 -5.29 -8.95
C THR A 112 -0.05 -5.17 -8.76
N PHE A 113 -0.51 -4.13 -8.08
CA PHE A 113 -1.94 -3.88 -7.89
C PHE A 113 -2.70 -3.78 -9.23
N GLN A 114 -2.18 -3.01 -10.19
CA GLN A 114 -2.81 -2.84 -11.50
C GLN A 114 -2.89 -4.17 -12.26
N THR A 115 -1.83 -4.96 -12.22
CA THR A 115 -1.81 -6.29 -12.85
C THR A 115 -2.83 -7.22 -12.19
N MET A 116 -2.81 -7.32 -10.87
CA MET A 116 -3.74 -8.20 -10.15
C MET A 116 -5.19 -7.76 -10.32
N ALA A 117 -5.49 -6.49 -10.18
CA ALA A 117 -6.85 -5.97 -10.34
C ALA A 117 -7.39 -6.19 -11.76
N LYS A 118 -6.54 -6.11 -12.79
CA LYS A 118 -6.93 -6.20 -14.20
C LYS A 118 -6.93 -7.63 -14.72
N GLU A 119 -5.91 -8.43 -14.37
CA GLU A 119 -5.67 -9.74 -14.98
C GLU A 119 -6.10 -10.89 -14.07
N PHE A 120 -5.92 -10.80 -12.77
CA PHE A 120 -6.26 -11.84 -11.81
C PHE A 120 -7.73 -11.75 -11.36
N VAL A 121 -8.19 -10.57 -10.93
CA VAL A 121 -9.60 -10.35 -10.56
C VAL A 121 -10.47 -10.13 -11.79
N GLY A 122 -9.95 -9.42 -12.78
CA GLY A 122 -10.69 -8.87 -13.91
C GLY A 122 -11.22 -7.46 -13.59
N ALA A 123 -10.95 -6.50 -14.49
CA ALA A 123 -11.27 -5.09 -14.27
C ALA A 123 -12.76 -4.82 -13.94
N SER A 124 -13.67 -5.56 -14.58
CA SER A 124 -15.12 -5.45 -14.35
C SER A 124 -15.50 -5.94 -12.96
N SER A 125 -15.06 -7.15 -12.58
CA SER A 125 -15.32 -7.75 -11.28
C SER A 125 -14.69 -6.93 -10.16
N TYR A 126 -13.46 -6.44 -10.34
CA TYR A 126 -12.80 -5.56 -9.39
C TYR A 126 -13.63 -4.31 -9.09
N ASN A 127 -14.03 -3.56 -10.12
CA ASN A 127 -14.81 -2.35 -9.94
C ASN A 127 -16.18 -2.62 -9.30
N LYS A 128 -16.85 -3.67 -9.72
CA LYS A 128 -18.13 -4.10 -9.17
C LYS A 128 -18.03 -4.45 -7.69
N ILE A 129 -17.04 -5.24 -7.28
CA ILE A 129 -16.82 -5.62 -5.89
C ILE A 129 -16.51 -4.37 -5.06
N LYS A 130 -15.55 -3.55 -5.52
CA LYS A 130 -15.15 -2.30 -4.86
C LYS A 130 -16.34 -1.38 -4.59
N ASP A 131 -17.26 -1.24 -5.55
CA ASP A 131 -18.41 -0.36 -5.40
C ASP A 131 -19.49 -0.97 -4.51
N GLN A 132 -19.74 -2.26 -4.62
CA GLN A 132 -20.71 -2.93 -3.75
C GLN A 132 -20.25 -3.04 -2.29
N LEU A 133 -18.96 -3.19 -2.01
CA LEU A 133 -18.43 -3.18 -0.64
C LEU A 133 -18.71 -1.89 0.13
N LYS A 134 -18.98 -0.77 -0.56
CA LYS A 134 -19.33 0.51 0.07
C LYS A 134 -20.76 0.51 0.64
N THR A 135 -21.65 -0.25 0.05
CA THR A 135 -23.11 -0.15 0.31
C THR A 135 -23.78 -1.46 0.71
N ASN A 136 -23.11 -2.61 0.52
CA ASN A 136 -23.65 -3.93 0.80
C ASN A 136 -22.96 -4.56 2.05
N PRO A 137 -23.61 -4.55 3.22
CA PRO A 137 -23.02 -5.07 4.45
C PRO A 137 -22.86 -6.59 4.44
N GLU A 138 -23.68 -7.33 3.67
CA GLU A 138 -23.54 -8.78 3.55
C GLU A 138 -22.30 -9.15 2.74
N LEU A 139 -22.07 -8.47 1.62
CA LEU A 139 -20.84 -8.64 0.84
C LEU A 139 -19.60 -8.28 1.67
N LYS A 140 -19.69 -7.22 2.47
CA LYS A 140 -18.60 -6.82 3.37
C LYS A 140 -18.26 -7.93 4.35
N LYS A 141 -19.26 -8.56 4.97
CA LYS A 141 -19.05 -9.70 5.88
C LYS A 141 -18.41 -10.89 5.17
N ARG A 142 -18.86 -11.22 3.94
CA ARG A 142 -18.23 -12.27 3.14
C ARG A 142 -16.77 -11.95 2.81
N TYR A 143 -16.48 -10.70 2.48
CA TYR A 143 -15.11 -10.22 2.22
C TYR A 143 -14.21 -10.35 3.46
N GLU A 144 -14.68 -9.90 4.63
CA GLU A 144 -13.97 -10.05 5.91
C GLU A 144 -13.66 -11.53 6.19
N THR A 145 -14.61 -12.45 5.92
CA THR A 145 -14.38 -13.89 6.04
C THR A 145 -13.29 -14.41 5.09
N GLN A 146 -13.14 -13.84 3.89
CA GLN A 146 -12.04 -14.23 2.99
C GLN A 146 -10.69 -13.73 3.51
N LEU A 147 -10.62 -12.50 4.02
CA LEU A 147 -9.40 -11.97 4.64
C LEU A 147 -8.96 -12.78 5.86
N ASP A 148 -9.92 -13.18 6.73
CA ASP A 148 -9.62 -14.00 7.91
C ASP A 148 -8.98 -15.36 7.54
N LYS A 149 -9.39 -15.94 6.42
CA LYS A 149 -8.77 -17.17 5.91
C LYS A 149 -7.32 -16.96 5.48
N LEU A 150 -7.03 -15.85 4.80
CA LEU A 150 -5.68 -15.51 4.34
C LEU A 150 -4.75 -15.24 5.53
N GLY A 151 -5.18 -14.44 6.51
CA GLY A 151 -4.39 -14.17 7.73
C GLY A 151 -4.26 -15.38 8.67
N GLY A 152 -5.11 -16.40 8.55
CA GLY A 152 -5.03 -17.65 9.33
C GLY A 152 -3.99 -18.63 8.80
N GLU A 153 -3.70 -18.64 7.50
CA GLU A 153 -2.72 -19.53 6.88
C GLU A 153 -1.27 -19.15 7.25
N ASP A 154 -0.98 -17.88 7.47
CA ASP A 154 0.35 -17.41 7.90
C ASP A 154 0.69 -17.79 9.35
N SER A 155 -0.30 -18.19 10.15
CA SER A 155 -0.11 -18.54 11.56
C SER A 155 0.28 -20.00 11.79
N GLU A 156 0.17 -20.88 10.79
CA GLU A 156 0.44 -22.33 10.92
C GLU A 156 1.82 -22.77 10.41
N VAL A 157 2.64 -21.85 9.92
CA VAL A 157 3.99 -22.13 9.36
C VAL A 157 5.11 -21.62 10.27
N ASN A 158 5.04 -21.87 11.58
CA ASN A 158 6.16 -21.63 12.50
C ASN A 158 6.39 -22.83 13.42
#